data_bb67535f302ea0500a7e75bd7688b493
#
_entry.id   bb67535f302ea0500a7e75bd7688b493
#
_cell.length_a   1.000
_cell.length_b   1.000
_cell.length_c   1.000
_cell.angle_alpha   90.00
_cell.angle_beta   90.00
_cell.angle_gamma   90.00
#
_symmetry.space_group_name_H-M   'P 1'
#
loop_
_entity.id
_entity.type
_entity.pdbx_description
1 polymer ?
#
loop_
_entity_poly.entity_id
_entity_poly.type
_entity_poly.pdbx_seq_one_letter_code
_entity_poly.pdbx_strand_id
1 'polypeptide(L)'
;MVTIGQAPRVDVVPAMADVLGPDVEIIERGALDGLGGDEIAQLAPESDDEVLVTRLTDGSSVFVGKRGVTPRVQRMIAELDALGVSMTVVLCTGHFSGLRARRPLVEPDKILLGVLRGVSFEGRLGVLTPSERHVEPTTRRWREHKFDPVVVAASPYRHAAPISVVADRLRAGGVGFVVLDCIGFQRSQRDALQAALDVPVIVANLLVARVVAELLST
;
A
#
# COMPACT_ATOMS: atom_id res chain seq x y z
N MET A 1 1.54 -2.35 -13.72
CA MET A 1 1.52 -2.35 -12.24
C MET A 1 2.31 -3.55 -11.73
N VAL A 2 3.09 -3.39 -10.66
CA VAL A 2 3.88 -4.48 -10.05
C VAL A 2 3.40 -4.71 -8.63
N THR A 3 2.85 -5.89 -8.34
CA THR A 3 2.51 -6.29 -6.97
C THR A 3 3.66 -7.09 -6.33
N ILE A 4 3.82 -6.97 -5.02
CA ILE A 4 4.73 -7.80 -4.23
C ILE A 4 4.18 -9.22 -3.99
N GLY A 5 2.92 -9.46 -4.37
CA GLY A 5 2.23 -10.76 -4.33
C GLY A 5 2.15 -11.40 -5.71
N GLN A 6 1.04 -12.07 -5.95
CA GLN A 6 0.69 -12.63 -7.26
C GLN A 6 -0.25 -11.70 -8.02
N ALA A 7 -0.13 -11.68 -9.34
CA ALA A 7 -1.04 -11.02 -10.26
C ALA A 7 -2.04 -12.05 -10.86
N PRO A 8 -3.27 -11.63 -11.22
CA PRO A 8 -3.83 -10.29 -11.07
C PRO A 8 -4.30 -9.97 -9.65
N ARG A 9 -4.24 -8.69 -9.26
CA ARG A 9 -4.73 -8.18 -7.98
C ARG A 9 -6.20 -7.76 -8.09
N VAL A 10 -7.08 -8.73 -8.17
CA VAL A 10 -8.54 -8.53 -8.30
C VAL A 10 -9.18 -7.79 -7.12
N ASP A 11 -8.46 -7.67 -6.01
CA ASP A 11 -8.88 -6.97 -4.81
C ASP A 11 -8.51 -5.47 -4.82
N VAL A 12 -7.57 -5.04 -5.65
CA VAL A 12 -7.03 -3.67 -5.64
C VAL A 12 -7.18 -2.99 -7.00
N VAL A 13 -6.75 -3.67 -8.07
CA VAL A 13 -6.64 -3.07 -9.40
C VAL A 13 -7.97 -2.61 -9.99
N PRO A 14 -9.13 -3.30 -9.82
CA PRO A 14 -10.39 -2.80 -10.34
C PRO A 14 -10.77 -1.41 -9.81
N ALA A 15 -10.61 -1.16 -8.51
CA ALA A 15 -10.89 0.15 -7.92
C ALA A 15 -9.92 1.25 -8.37
N MET A 16 -8.69 0.88 -8.74
CA MET A 16 -7.73 1.81 -9.35
C MET A 16 -8.08 2.08 -10.80
N ALA A 17 -8.47 1.05 -11.57
CA ALA A 17 -8.91 1.17 -12.96
C ALA A 17 -10.11 2.10 -13.12
N ASP A 18 -11.08 2.03 -12.20
CA ASP A 18 -12.22 2.95 -12.17
C ASP A 18 -11.79 4.43 -12.05
N VAL A 19 -10.68 4.70 -11.38
CA VAL A 19 -10.13 6.06 -11.23
C VAL A 19 -9.30 6.47 -12.43
N LEU A 20 -8.57 5.52 -13.03
CA LEU A 20 -7.70 5.77 -14.20
C LEU A 20 -8.51 6.00 -15.48
N GLY A 21 -9.69 5.43 -15.57
CA GLY A 21 -10.56 5.52 -16.74
C GLY A 21 -10.31 4.44 -17.80
N PRO A 22 -11.20 4.35 -18.80
CA PRO A 22 -11.22 3.25 -19.77
C PRO A 22 -10.10 3.31 -20.81
N ASP A 23 -9.45 4.45 -20.97
CA ASP A 23 -8.38 4.64 -21.96
C ASP A 23 -7.00 4.19 -21.47
N VAL A 24 -6.90 3.75 -20.20
CA VAL A 24 -5.66 3.28 -19.59
C VAL A 24 -5.61 1.76 -19.60
N GLU A 25 -4.73 1.20 -20.43
CA GLU A 25 -4.44 -0.22 -20.39
C GLU A 25 -3.56 -0.56 -19.18
N ILE A 26 -3.99 -1.54 -18.37
CA ILE A 26 -3.27 -1.98 -17.18
C ILE A 26 -2.65 -3.36 -17.43
N ILE A 27 -1.33 -3.40 -17.37
CA ILE A 27 -0.55 -4.63 -17.39
C ILE A 27 -0.07 -4.93 -15.96
N GLU A 28 -0.38 -6.12 -15.45
CA GLU A 28 0.02 -6.54 -14.11
C GLU A 28 1.16 -7.56 -14.14
N ARG A 29 2.07 -7.48 -13.15
CA ARG A 29 3.10 -8.47 -12.87
C ARG A 29 3.21 -8.66 -11.36
N GLY A 30 3.39 -9.89 -10.92
CA GLY A 30 3.53 -10.25 -9.51
C GLY A 30 4.93 -10.74 -9.19
N ALA A 31 5.50 -10.25 -8.09
CA ALA A 31 6.79 -10.73 -7.62
C ALA A 31 6.77 -12.21 -7.20
N LEU A 32 5.59 -12.76 -6.91
CA LEU A 32 5.39 -14.16 -6.55
C LEU A 32 4.78 -15.00 -7.69
N ASP A 33 4.63 -14.44 -8.90
CA ASP A 33 4.11 -15.17 -10.03
C ASP A 33 5.00 -16.37 -10.34
N GLY A 34 4.37 -17.53 -10.60
CA GLY A 34 5.05 -18.79 -10.93
C GLY A 34 5.69 -19.50 -9.76
N LEU A 35 5.64 -18.96 -8.53
CA LEU A 35 6.17 -19.63 -7.35
C LEU A 35 5.16 -20.57 -6.71
N GLY A 36 5.63 -21.74 -6.32
CA GLY A 36 4.91 -22.68 -5.46
C GLY A 36 4.96 -22.29 -3.98
N GLY A 37 4.13 -22.95 -3.16
CA GLY A 37 4.03 -22.64 -1.73
C GLY A 37 5.37 -22.71 -0.98
N ASP A 38 6.20 -23.71 -1.26
CA ASP A 38 7.52 -23.88 -0.62
C ASP A 38 8.49 -22.75 -0.99
N GLU A 39 8.46 -22.29 -2.25
CA GLU A 39 9.29 -21.18 -2.72
C GLU A 39 8.83 -19.85 -2.09
N ILE A 40 7.52 -19.66 -1.94
CA ILE A 40 6.96 -18.49 -1.24
C ILE A 40 7.34 -18.52 0.24
N ALA A 41 7.31 -19.69 0.88
CA ALA A 41 7.70 -19.85 2.28
C ALA A 41 9.18 -19.48 2.52
N GLN A 42 10.07 -19.72 1.56
CA GLN A 42 11.48 -19.30 1.63
C GLN A 42 11.66 -17.76 1.58
N LEU A 43 10.64 -17.03 1.16
CA LEU A 43 10.63 -15.56 1.16
C LEU A 43 10.05 -14.98 2.45
N ALA A 44 9.81 -15.79 3.49
CA ALA A 44 9.31 -15.33 4.79
C ALA A 44 10.25 -14.27 5.39
N PRO A 45 9.70 -13.26 6.10
CA PRO A 45 10.50 -12.21 6.70
C PRO A 45 11.34 -12.73 7.87
N GLU A 46 12.62 -12.36 7.90
CA GLU A 46 13.55 -12.72 8.98
C GLU A 46 13.33 -11.86 10.24
N SER A 47 12.75 -10.65 10.08
CA SER A 47 12.42 -9.72 11.16
C SER A 47 11.17 -8.91 10.84
N ASP A 48 10.57 -8.26 11.85
CA ASP A 48 9.41 -7.40 11.65
C ASP A 48 9.75 -6.09 10.91
N ASP A 49 10.99 -5.66 10.89
CA ASP A 49 11.45 -4.52 10.10
C ASP A 49 11.37 -4.76 8.59
N GLU A 50 11.39 -6.01 8.17
CA GLU A 50 11.32 -6.42 6.77
C GLU A 50 9.95 -6.97 6.37
N VAL A 51 9.01 -7.06 7.30
CA VAL A 51 7.71 -7.68 7.03
C VAL A 51 6.90 -6.89 6.03
N LEU A 52 6.41 -7.59 5.04
CA LEU A 52 5.38 -7.14 4.10
C LEU A 52 4.26 -8.18 4.10
N VAL A 53 3.02 -7.75 3.87
CA VAL A 53 1.89 -8.65 3.66
C VAL A 53 1.36 -8.47 2.25
N THR A 54 1.03 -9.57 1.62
CA THR A 54 0.45 -9.55 0.28
C THR A 54 -0.59 -10.65 0.08
N ARG A 55 -1.23 -10.64 -1.08
CA ARG A 55 -2.28 -11.57 -1.43
C ARG A 55 -1.84 -12.48 -2.57
N LEU A 56 -2.26 -13.75 -2.49
CA LEU A 56 -2.12 -14.74 -3.54
C LEU A 56 -3.39 -14.79 -4.41
N THR A 57 -3.28 -15.41 -5.56
CA THR A 57 -4.41 -15.55 -6.51
C THR A 57 -5.56 -16.39 -5.96
N ASP A 58 -5.29 -17.30 -5.03
CA ASP A 58 -6.32 -18.09 -4.33
C ASP A 58 -7.07 -17.27 -3.25
N GLY A 59 -6.70 -16.01 -3.05
CA GLY A 59 -7.28 -15.12 -2.05
C GLY A 59 -6.72 -15.28 -0.65
N SER A 60 -5.73 -16.14 -0.43
CA SER A 60 -4.98 -16.20 0.84
C SER A 60 -4.00 -15.03 0.96
N SER A 61 -3.52 -14.76 2.17
CA SER A 61 -2.52 -13.73 2.43
C SER A 61 -1.27 -14.36 3.01
N VAL A 62 -0.11 -13.87 2.58
CA VAL A 62 1.19 -14.32 3.07
C VAL A 62 2.05 -13.16 3.53
N PHE A 63 2.92 -13.42 4.50
CA PHE A 63 3.98 -12.48 4.88
C PHE A 63 5.25 -12.83 4.10
N VAL A 64 5.86 -11.81 3.51
CA VAL A 64 7.14 -11.93 2.78
C VAL A 64 8.14 -10.91 3.30
N GLY A 65 9.42 -11.27 3.23
CA GLY A 65 10.52 -10.39 3.59
C GLY A 65 10.85 -9.41 2.46
N LYS A 66 11.01 -8.14 2.81
CA LYS A 66 11.38 -7.09 1.86
C LYS A 66 12.67 -7.45 1.10
N ARG A 67 13.69 -7.96 1.81
CA ARG A 67 14.96 -8.37 1.22
C ARG A 67 14.78 -9.40 0.10
N GLY A 68 13.95 -10.43 0.34
CA GLY A 68 13.71 -11.51 -0.63
C GLY A 68 12.87 -11.06 -1.82
N VAL A 69 11.89 -10.17 -1.61
CA VAL A 69 10.95 -9.79 -2.67
C VAL A 69 11.45 -8.62 -3.53
N THR A 70 12.30 -7.73 -3.00
CA THR A 70 12.79 -6.53 -3.74
C THR A 70 13.47 -6.87 -5.07
N PRO A 71 14.38 -7.86 -5.17
CA PRO A 71 14.98 -8.22 -6.46
C PRO A 71 13.96 -8.72 -7.49
N ARG A 72 12.89 -9.37 -7.01
CA ARG A 72 11.80 -9.87 -7.87
C ARG A 72 10.93 -8.71 -8.38
N VAL A 73 10.60 -7.75 -7.50
CA VAL A 73 9.93 -6.49 -7.90
C VAL A 73 10.76 -5.75 -8.94
N GLN A 74 12.07 -5.63 -8.74
CA GLN A 74 12.97 -4.98 -9.69
C GLN A 74 12.97 -5.67 -11.06
N ARG A 75 12.92 -7.02 -11.08
CA ARG A 75 12.84 -7.78 -12.33
C ARG A 75 11.51 -7.51 -13.05
N MET A 76 10.38 -7.48 -12.33
CA MET A 76 9.07 -7.17 -12.92
C MET A 76 9.01 -5.76 -13.49
N ILE A 77 9.65 -4.79 -12.83
CA ILE A 77 9.79 -3.42 -13.36
C ILE A 77 10.57 -3.45 -14.69
N ALA A 78 11.68 -4.17 -14.75
CA ALA A 78 12.47 -4.27 -15.97
C ALA A 78 11.71 -4.97 -17.13
N GLU A 79 10.89 -5.96 -16.83
CA GLU A 79 10.00 -6.61 -17.80
C GLU A 79 8.96 -5.62 -18.36
N LEU A 80 8.33 -4.82 -17.50
CA LEU A 80 7.38 -3.79 -17.95
C LEU A 80 8.07 -2.68 -18.76
N ASP A 81 9.27 -2.26 -18.37
CA ASP A 81 10.08 -1.33 -19.15
C ASP A 81 10.37 -1.88 -20.56
N ALA A 82 10.65 -3.19 -20.68
CA ALA A 82 10.89 -3.85 -21.97
C ALA A 82 9.62 -3.94 -22.84
N LEU A 83 8.44 -4.02 -22.22
CA LEU A 83 7.15 -3.95 -22.91
C LEU A 83 6.79 -2.53 -23.38
N GLY A 84 7.53 -1.51 -22.96
CA GLY A 84 7.32 -0.13 -23.39
C GLY A 84 6.15 0.57 -22.68
N VAL A 85 5.81 0.17 -21.45
CA VAL A 85 4.75 0.85 -20.67
C VAL A 85 5.09 2.32 -20.46
N SER A 86 4.06 3.17 -20.39
CA SER A 86 4.25 4.61 -20.17
C SER A 86 4.73 4.91 -18.73
N MET A 87 4.33 4.06 -17.76
CA MET A 87 4.62 4.25 -16.34
C MET A 87 4.52 2.91 -15.59
N THR A 88 5.28 2.75 -14.53
CA THR A 88 5.16 1.60 -13.61
C THR A 88 4.71 2.08 -12.22
N VAL A 89 3.73 1.37 -11.64
CA VAL A 89 3.23 1.61 -10.27
C VAL A 89 3.54 0.38 -9.41
N VAL A 90 4.18 0.57 -8.26
CA VAL A 90 4.38 -0.50 -7.27
C VAL A 90 3.13 -0.62 -6.40
N LEU A 91 2.52 -1.79 -6.35
CA LEU A 91 1.32 -2.04 -5.52
C LEU A 91 1.72 -2.47 -4.09
N CYS A 92 2.42 -1.59 -3.39
CA CYS A 92 2.80 -1.75 -1.99
C CYS A 92 3.12 -0.38 -1.38
N THR A 93 2.72 -0.14 -0.13
CA THR A 93 3.08 1.07 0.63
C THR A 93 4.38 0.90 1.43
N GLY A 94 5.00 -0.27 1.40
CA GLY A 94 6.32 -0.50 1.98
C GLY A 94 7.38 0.33 1.25
N HIS A 95 8.34 0.86 2.01
CA HIS A 95 9.48 1.57 1.44
C HIS A 95 10.45 0.60 0.78
N PHE A 96 10.78 0.82 -0.49
CA PHE A 96 11.80 0.09 -1.24
C PHE A 96 12.96 1.03 -1.58
N SER A 97 14.17 0.68 -1.13
CA SER A 97 15.37 1.44 -1.52
C SER A 97 15.92 0.90 -2.83
N GLY A 98 16.24 1.81 -3.75
CA GLY A 98 17.03 1.49 -4.94
C GLY A 98 16.28 0.87 -6.10
N LEU A 99 14.95 0.84 -6.11
CA LEU A 99 14.18 0.47 -7.30
C LEU A 99 14.48 1.45 -8.45
N ARG A 100 14.63 0.92 -9.64
CA ARG A 100 14.97 1.68 -10.85
C ARG A 100 14.06 1.28 -12.00
N ALA A 101 13.64 2.27 -12.78
CA ALA A 101 12.89 2.09 -14.01
C ALA A 101 13.41 3.05 -15.09
N ARG A 102 13.19 2.71 -16.36
CA ARG A 102 13.48 3.61 -17.50
C ARG A 102 12.37 4.64 -17.70
N ARG A 103 11.16 4.30 -17.31
CA ARG A 103 9.97 5.15 -17.35
C ARG A 103 9.61 5.62 -15.94
N PRO A 104 8.73 6.61 -15.78
CA PRO A 104 8.29 7.03 -14.46
C PRO A 104 7.88 5.86 -13.58
N LEU A 105 8.40 5.82 -12.35
CA LEU A 105 8.10 4.82 -11.33
C LEU A 105 7.35 5.49 -10.17
N VAL A 106 6.14 5.03 -9.93
CA VAL A 106 5.29 5.52 -8.82
C VAL A 106 5.39 4.55 -7.66
N GLU A 107 5.90 5.05 -6.55
CA GLU A 107 6.05 4.34 -5.29
C GLU A 107 5.07 4.95 -4.26
N PRO A 108 4.05 4.18 -3.81
CA PRO A 108 2.98 4.70 -2.95
C PRO A 108 3.44 5.34 -1.65
N ASP A 109 4.49 4.83 -1.02
CA ASP A 109 5.08 5.41 0.20
C ASP A 109 5.55 6.85 -0.02
N LYS A 110 6.16 7.14 -1.16
CA LYS A 110 6.63 8.49 -1.53
C LYS A 110 5.47 9.42 -1.83
N ILE A 111 4.42 8.92 -2.50
CA ILE A 111 3.20 9.69 -2.77
C ILE A 111 2.50 10.07 -1.45
N LEU A 112 2.28 9.08 -0.57
CA LEU A 112 1.67 9.33 0.74
C LEU A 112 2.44 10.37 1.54
N LEU A 113 3.77 10.22 1.63
CA LEU A 113 4.63 11.15 2.34
C LEU A 113 4.58 12.57 1.73
N GLY A 114 4.62 12.68 0.40
CA GLY A 114 4.55 13.95 -0.31
C GLY A 114 3.24 14.69 -0.04
N VAL A 115 2.11 13.98 -0.10
CA VAL A 115 0.79 14.55 0.18
C VAL A 115 0.68 15.00 1.63
N LEU A 116 1.09 14.17 2.60
CA LEU A 116 1.02 14.51 4.02
C LEU A 116 1.92 15.69 4.39
N ARG A 117 3.05 15.87 3.73
CA ARG A 117 3.89 17.06 3.90
C ARG A 117 3.29 18.33 3.30
N GLY A 118 2.43 18.19 2.32
CA GLY A 118 1.73 19.31 1.66
C GLY A 118 0.42 19.72 2.34
N VAL A 119 -0.04 19.00 3.38
CA VAL A 119 -1.32 19.27 4.05
C VAL A 119 -1.08 19.59 5.52
N SER A 120 -1.57 20.75 5.96
CA SER A 120 -1.60 21.10 7.38
C SER A 120 -2.89 20.59 8.01
N PHE A 121 -2.80 19.97 9.17
CA PHE A 121 -3.96 19.53 9.96
C PHE A 121 -3.65 19.65 11.45
N GLU A 122 -4.69 19.79 12.25
CA GLU A 122 -4.58 19.78 13.71
C GLU A 122 -4.64 18.35 14.24
N GLY A 123 -4.06 18.10 15.42
CA GLY A 123 -4.03 16.76 16.02
C GLY A 123 -2.92 15.87 15.47
N ARG A 124 -3.03 14.58 15.74
CA ARG A 124 -2.02 13.56 15.39
C ARG A 124 -2.36 12.86 14.07
N LEU A 125 -1.35 12.25 13.46
CA LEU A 125 -1.55 11.41 12.29
C LEU A 125 -2.04 10.02 12.70
N GLY A 126 -3.26 9.65 12.34
CA GLY A 126 -3.75 8.27 12.44
C GLY A 126 -3.22 7.43 11.28
N VAL A 127 -2.69 6.25 11.58
CA VAL A 127 -2.19 5.33 10.55
C VAL A 127 -2.76 3.95 10.77
N LEU A 128 -3.49 3.43 9.80
CA LEU A 128 -3.87 2.02 9.80
C LEU A 128 -2.82 1.20 9.05
N THR A 129 -2.35 0.15 9.72
CA THR A 129 -1.37 -0.79 9.18
C THR A 129 -1.96 -2.21 9.14
N PRO A 130 -1.53 -3.08 8.20
CA PRO A 130 -2.27 -4.30 7.88
C PRO A 130 -2.20 -5.41 8.94
N SER A 131 -1.29 -5.35 9.89
CA SER A 131 -1.18 -6.32 11.01
C SER A 131 -0.38 -5.77 12.17
N GLU A 132 -0.47 -6.42 13.33
CA GLU A 132 0.30 -6.05 14.54
C GLU A 132 1.82 -6.04 14.28
N ARG A 133 2.34 -6.94 13.45
CA ARG A 133 3.77 -6.97 13.06
C ARG A 133 4.25 -5.69 12.38
N HIS A 134 3.34 -4.93 11.77
CA HIS A 134 3.67 -3.67 11.10
C HIS A 134 3.60 -2.45 12.02
N VAL A 135 3.04 -2.55 13.23
CA VAL A 135 2.79 -1.38 14.09
C VAL A 135 4.09 -0.66 14.42
N GLU A 136 5.08 -1.36 14.97
CA GLU A 136 6.33 -0.74 15.39
C GLU A 136 7.17 -0.21 14.19
N PRO A 137 7.40 -0.99 13.11
CA PRO A 137 8.08 -0.48 11.93
C PRO A 137 7.40 0.75 11.30
N THR A 138 6.07 0.75 11.24
CA THR A 138 5.28 1.88 10.72
C THR A 138 5.42 3.10 11.63
N THR A 139 5.31 2.91 12.95
CA THR A 139 5.47 4.00 13.93
C THR A 139 6.83 4.66 13.78
N ARG A 140 7.90 3.87 13.70
CA ARG A 140 9.27 4.37 13.53
C ARG A 140 9.42 5.14 12.22
N ARG A 141 8.96 4.58 11.11
CA ARG A 141 9.02 5.22 9.79
C ARG A 141 8.35 6.60 9.78
N TRP A 142 7.14 6.71 10.30
CA TRP A 142 6.43 8.00 10.31
C TRP A 142 7.09 9.02 11.26
N ARG A 143 7.66 8.56 12.38
CA ARG A 143 8.46 9.43 13.29
C ARG A 143 9.73 9.96 12.64
N GLU A 144 10.42 9.15 11.85
CA GLU A 144 11.59 9.58 11.06
C GLU A 144 11.22 10.70 10.09
N HIS A 145 10.00 10.70 9.58
CA HIS A 145 9.46 11.76 8.75
C HIS A 145 8.87 12.95 9.52
N LYS A 146 9.06 12.99 10.85
CA LYS A 146 8.63 14.07 11.77
C LYS A 146 7.12 14.15 12.00
N PHE A 147 6.38 13.08 11.77
CA PHE A 147 5.00 12.95 12.22
C PHE A 147 4.94 12.34 13.62
N ASP A 148 3.85 12.63 14.35
CA ASP A 148 3.50 11.95 15.59
C ASP A 148 2.33 10.98 15.33
N PRO A 149 2.61 9.71 14.95
CA PRO A 149 1.57 8.81 14.52
C PRO A 149 0.86 8.11 15.70
N VAL A 150 -0.43 7.87 15.52
CA VAL A 150 -1.23 6.88 16.26
C VAL A 150 -1.44 5.70 15.32
N VAL A 151 -0.66 4.63 15.51
CA VAL A 151 -0.69 3.47 14.61
C VAL A 151 -1.61 2.40 15.17
N VAL A 152 -2.55 1.94 14.35
CA VAL A 152 -3.52 0.89 14.70
C VAL A 152 -3.45 -0.22 13.65
N ALA A 153 -3.31 -1.46 14.10
CA ALA A 153 -3.40 -2.62 13.23
C ALA A 153 -4.86 -2.91 12.85
N ALA A 154 -5.11 -3.01 11.55
CA ALA A 154 -6.38 -3.45 11.00
C ALA A 154 -6.14 -4.17 9.67
N SER A 155 -6.56 -5.43 9.56
CA SER A 155 -6.36 -6.18 8.32
C SER A 155 -7.23 -5.62 7.19
N PRO A 156 -6.67 -5.39 5.98
CA PRO A 156 -7.47 -5.05 4.82
C PRO A 156 -8.19 -6.26 4.21
N TYR A 157 -7.88 -7.48 4.69
CA TYR A 157 -8.35 -8.72 4.08
C TYR A 157 -9.44 -9.39 4.94
N ARG A 158 -9.11 -10.45 5.68
CA ARG A 158 -10.05 -11.21 6.51
C ARG A 158 -9.84 -10.90 7.99
N HIS A 159 -10.88 -11.09 8.81
CA HIS A 159 -10.84 -10.88 10.26
C HIS A 159 -10.39 -9.46 10.66
N ALA A 160 -10.77 -8.46 9.87
CA ALA A 160 -10.57 -7.08 10.26
C ALA A 160 -11.28 -6.79 11.60
N ALA A 161 -10.62 -6.04 12.47
CA ALA A 161 -11.29 -5.49 13.66
C ALA A 161 -12.49 -4.63 13.24
N PRO A 162 -13.59 -4.62 14.01
CA PRO A 162 -14.72 -3.73 13.71
C PRO A 162 -14.23 -2.28 13.57
N ILE A 163 -14.74 -1.58 12.57
CA ILE A 163 -14.35 -0.17 12.30
C ILE A 163 -14.59 0.71 13.54
N SER A 164 -15.64 0.44 14.32
CA SER A 164 -15.89 1.16 15.58
C SER A 164 -14.72 1.07 16.57
N VAL A 165 -14.17 -0.13 16.76
CA VAL A 165 -13.01 -0.34 17.66
C VAL A 165 -11.77 0.41 17.15
N VAL A 166 -11.54 0.39 15.86
CA VAL A 166 -10.43 1.13 15.21
C VAL A 166 -10.63 2.63 15.39
N ALA A 167 -11.83 3.13 15.11
CA ALA A 167 -12.19 4.54 15.27
C ALA A 167 -12.04 5.02 16.71
N ASP A 168 -12.46 4.22 17.71
CA ASP A 168 -12.32 4.57 19.12
C ASP A 168 -10.85 4.71 19.55
N ARG A 169 -9.98 3.82 19.09
CA ARG A 169 -8.52 3.92 19.33
C ARG A 169 -7.92 5.17 18.72
N LEU A 170 -8.28 5.47 17.46
CA LEU A 170 -7.80 6.67 16.77
C LEU A 170 -8.31 7.95 17.45
N ARG A 171 -9.60 7.99 17.83
CA ARG A 171 -10.20 9.13 18.52
C ARG A 171 -9.54 9.38 19.90
N ALA A 172 -9.33 8.31 20.68
CA ALA A 172 -8.61 8.40 21.94
C ALA A 172 -7.17 8.90 21.78
N GLY A 173 -6.55 8.66 20.61
CA GLY A 173 -5.23 9.17 20.26
C GLY A 173 -5.21 10.61 19.79
N GLY A 174 -6.34 11.30 19.65
CA GLY A 174 -6.42 12.71 19.21
C GLY A 174 -6.03 12.91 17.75
N VAL A 175 -6.45 12.00 16.86
CA VAL A 175 -6.10 12.10 15.45
C VAL A 175 -6.90 13.20 14.75
N GLY A 176 -6.25 13.95 13.84
CA GLY A 176 -6.88 14.95 12.98
C GLY A 176 -6.81 14.61 11.49
N PHE A 177 -6.08 13.55 11.14
CA PHE A 177 -5.97 13.03 9.77
C PHE A 177 -5.65 11.55 9.81
N VAL A 178 -6.18 10.75 8.89
CA VAL A 178 -5.97 9.28 8.87
C VAL A 178 -5.46 8.81 7.51
N VAL A 179 -4.49 7.90 7.53
CA VAL A 179 -3.97 7.19 6.36
C VAL A 179 -4.17 5.69 6.52
N LEU A 180 -4.75 5.05 5.52
CA LEU A 180 -4.81 3.60 5.40
C LEU A 180 -3.56 3.14 4.65
N ASP A 181 -2.52 2.78 5.41
CA ASP A 181 -1.16 2.54 4.95
C ASP A 181 -0.95 1.07 4.56
N CYS A 182 -1.77 0.63 3.65
CA CYS A 182 -1.61 -0.60 2.89
C CYS A 182 -2.41 -0.48 1.59
N ILE A 183 -1.83 -0.97 0.51
CA ILE A 183 -2.49 -0.92 -0.81
C ILE A 183 -3.79 -1.74 -0.85
N GLY A 184 -3.94 -2.72 0.03
CA GLY A 184 -5.11 -3.61 0.09
C GLY A 184 -6.35 -3.02 0.75
N PHE A 185 -6.27 -1.87 1.41
CA PHE A 185 -7.45 -1.24 2.02
C PHE A 185 -8.45 -0.78 0.96
N GLN A 186 -9.74 -0.85 1.32
CA GLN A 186 -10.85 -0.58 0.41
C GLN A 186 -11.49 0.79 0.66
N ARG A 187 -12.16 1.32 -0.37
CA ARG A 187 -12.96 2.55 -0.28
C ARG A 187 -13.98 2.49 0.87
N SER A 188 -14.65 1.36 1.05
CA SER A 188 -15.64 1.16 2.10
C SER A 188 -15.06 1.32 3.51
N GLN A 189 -13.83 0.86 3.74
CA GLN A 189 -13.14 1.05 5.02
C GLN A 189 -12.79 2.52 5.26
N ARG A 190 -12.34 3.24 4.22
CA ARG A 190 -12.12 4.69 4.28
C ARG A 190 -13.41 5.42 4.64
N ASP A 191 -14.49 5.16 3.91
CA ASP A 191 -15.75 5.87 4.06
C ASP A 191 -16.33 5.65 5.48
N ALA A 192 -16.27 4.41 5.98
CA ALA A 192 -16.71 4.08 7.32
C ALA A 192 -15.88 4.76 8.42
N LEU A 193 -14.56 4.85 8.25
CA LEU A 193 -13.68 5.56 9.21
C LEU A 193 -13.91 7.07 9.15
N GLN A 194 -14.04 7.65 7.97
CA GLN A 194 -14.30 9.07 7.80
C GLN A 194 -15.63 9.48 8.45
N ALA A 195 -16.68 8.68 8.25
CA ALA A 195 -17.98 8.90 8.90
C ALA A 195 -17.91 8.75 10.44
N ALA A 196 -17.07 7.84 10.94
CA ALA A 196 -16.95 7.61 12.38
C ALA A 196 -16.09 8.66 13.09
N LEU A 197 -15.08 9.24 12.44
CA LEU A 197 -14.09 10.14 13.03
C LEU A 197 -14.31 11.62 12.74
N ASP A 198 -15.05 11.93 11.67
CA ASP A 198 -15.23 13.30 11.13
C ASP A 198 -13.89 14.00 10.82
N VAL A 199 -12.91 13.25 10.32
CA VAL A 199 -11.61 13.75 9.88
C VAL A 199 -11.29 13.24 8.48
N PRO A 200 -10.42 13.91 7.71
CA PRO A 200 -9.98 13.42 6.42
C PRO A 200 -9.32 12.04 6.52
N VAL A 201 -9.71 11.13 5.63
CA VAL A 201 -9.15 9.77 5.55
C VAL A 201 -8.66 9.49 4.13
N ILE A 202 -7.38 9.16 3.98
CA ILE A 202 -6.78 8.72 2.71
C ILE A 202 -6.69 7.19 2.67
N VAL A 203 -7.06 6.60 1.52
CA VAL A 203 -6.71 5.22 1.19
C VAL A 203 -5.65 5.22 0.09
N ALA A 204 -4.57 4.48 0.31
CA ALA A 204 -3.35 4.57 -0.51
C ALA A 204 -3.59 4.27 -2.00
N ASN A 205 -4.31 3.19 -2.33
CA ASN A 205 -4.57 2.78 -3.72
C ASN A 205 -5.31 3.85 -4.54
N LEU A 206 -6.37 4.45 -3.97
CA LEU A 206 -7.15 5.47 -4.68
C LEU A 206 -6.41 6.80 -4.80
N LEU A 207 -5.61 7.17 -3.79
CA LEU A 207 -4.75 8.34 -3.89
C LEU A 207 -3.73 8.15 -5.01
N VAL A 208 -3.04 7.02 -5.02
CA VAL A 208 -2.04 6.70 -6.06
C VAL A 208 -2.69 6.68 -7.44
N ALA A 209 -3.87 6.07 -7.58
CA ALA A 209 -4.58 6.05 -8.85
C ALA A 209 -4.92 7.46 -9.37
N ARG A 210 -5.34 8.40 -8.49
CA ARG A 210 -5.59 9.81 -8.88
C ARG A 210 -4.32 10.52 -9.33
N VAL A 211 -3.20 10.31 -8.61
CA VAL A 211 -1.91 10.89 -9.02
C VAL A 211 -1.47 10.32 -10.38
N VAL A 212 -1.62 9.02 -10.58
CA VAL A 212 -1.29 8.36 -11.86
C VAL A 212 -2.19 8.86 -12.99
N ALA A 213 -3.50 9.02 -12.75
CA ALA A 213 -4.43 9.56 -13.73
C ALA A 213 -4.00 10.97 -14.18
N GLU A 214 -3.62 11.85 -13.25
CA GLU A 214 -3.12 13.19 -13.56
C GLU A 214 -1.83 13.15 -14.39
N LEU A 215 -0.89 12.26 -14.03
CA LEU A 215 0.38 12.10 -14.75
C LEU A 215 0.24 11.49 -16.15
N LEU A 216 -0.86 10.79 -16.44
CA LEU A 216 -1.16 10.21 -17.75
C LEU A 216 -2.08 11.11 -18.58
N SER A 217 -2.70 12.12 -17.97
CA SER A 217 -3.52 13.10 -18.70
C SER A 217 -2.62 13.93 -19.62
N THR A 218 -2.84 13.84 -20.93
CA THR A 218 -2.14 14.62 -21.98
C THR A 218 -3.10 15.59 -22.65
#